data_edd33049878f31d60f59455d60ec21e9
#
_entry.id   edd33049878f31d60f59455d60ec21e9
#
_cell.length_a   1.000
_cell.length_b   1.000
_cell.length_c   1.000
_cell.angle_alpha   90.00
_cell.angle_beta   90.00
_cell.angle_gamma   90.00
#
_symmetry.space_group_name_H-M   'P 1'
#
loop_
_entity.id
_entity.type
_entity.pdbx_description
1 polymer ?
#
loop_
_entity_poly.entity_id
_entity_poly.type
_entity_poly.pdbx_seq_one_letter_code
_entity_poly.pdbx_strand_id
1 'polypeptide(L)'
;QVARNLNVRTNLVEVSILGEIRPFSRSAGFNRFYVYSGIGGIYFKPMSKLNDEWYDLRQAGTEGQYLENGPGPYSEIDIVIPYGIGYKFRLAKSTSLLLDLGFRKTFTDYLDDVSTVYADPAKLNAAQPDFPVSQLADKSVVPNAIGYERGNPKNDDQYFIIGLKFEYILGGKSGDGCYYNRNPPKTRSTRINQRKMFTR
;
A
#
# COMPACT_ATOMS: atom_id res chain seq x y z
N GLN A 1 22.82 9.85 -13.10
CA GLN A 1 21.32 9.88 -12.96
C GLN A 1 20.73 11.28 -12.78
N VAL A 2 21.53 12.33 -12.66
CA VAL A 2 21.04 13.73 -12.57
C VAL A 2 20.43 14.21 -13.90
N ALA A 3 20.56 13.45 -14.97
CA ALA A 3 20.22 13.89 -16.32
C ALA A 3 18.75 13.64 -16.74
N ARG A 4 18.02 12.76 -16.08
CA ARG A 4 16.67 12.37 -16.55
C ARG A 4 15.58 13.39 -16.29
N ASN A 5 15.73 14.28 -15.31
CA ASN A 5 14.76 15.31 -14.93
C ASN A 5 13.29 14.83 -14.92
N LEU A 6 13.08 13.57 -14.53
CA LEU A 6 11.75 12.98 -14.43
C LEU A 6 11.01 13.59 -13.24
N ASN A 7 9.89 14.24 -13.53
CA ASN A 7 8.98 14.81 -12.55
C ASN A 7 7.63 14.12 -12.73
N VAL A 8 7.40 13.05 -11.99
CA VAL A 8 6.15 12.27 -12.04
C VAL A 8 5.44 12.37 -10.70
N ARG A 9 4.14 12.55 -10.75
CA ARG A 9 3.20 12.48 -9.63
C ARG A 9 2.11 11.51 -9.96
N THR A 10 1.96 10.47 -9.16
CA THR A 10 0.89 9.49 -9.32
C THR A 10 -0.22 9.73 -8.30
N ASN A 11 -1.42 10.01 -8.79
CA ASN A 11 -2.62 9.99 -7.96
C ASN A 11 -3.05 8.53 -7.82
N LEU A 12 -3.21 8.07 -6.56
CA LEU A 12 -3.50 6.68 -6.26
C LEU A 12 -4.69 6.57 -5.31
N VAL A 13 -5.60 5.65 -5.61
CA VAL A 13 -6.71 5.25 -4.74
C VAL A 13 -6.61 3.75 -4.51
N GLU A 14 -6.53 3.33 -3.24
CA GLU A 14 -6.45 1.93 -2.82
C GLU A 14 -7.69 1.54 -2.03
N VAL A 15 -8.25 0.35 -2.35
CA VAL A 15 -9.26 -0.33 -1.53
C VAL A 15 -8.74 -1.71 -1.22
N SER A 16 -8.61 -2.05 0.07
CA SER A 16 -8.02 -3.32 0.50
C SER A 16 -8.72 -3.92 1.72
N ILE A 17 -8.66 -5.26 1.82
CA ILE A 17 -9.06 -6.03 2.99
C ILE A 17 -7.79 -6.52 3.69
N LEU A 18 -7.66 -6.18 4.96
CA LEU A 18 -6.47 -6.47 5.75
C LEU A 18 -6.79 -7.42 6.90
N GLY A 19 -5.91 -8.40 7.12
CA GLY A 19 -5.85 -9.21 8.33
C GLY A 19 -4.72 -8.73 9.24
N GLU A 20 -4.98 -8.62 10.55
CA GLU A 20 -4.00 -8.19 11.55
C GLU A 20 -3.76 -9.31 12.56
N ILE A 21 -2.52 -9.55 12.91
CA ILE A 21 -2.14 -10.46 14.01
C ILE A 21 -1.17 -9.78 14.97
N ARG A 22 -1.24 -10.19 16.23
CA ARG A 22 -0.36 -9.71 17.32
C ARG A 22 0.49 -10.86 17.83
N PRO A 23 1.66 -11.12 17.23
CA PRO A 23 2.45 -12.32 17.51
C PRO A 23 2.96 -12.37 18.96
N PHE A 24 3.18 -11.23 19.59
CA PHE A 24 3.74 -11.10 20.94
C PHE A 24 2.71 -10.72 22.01
N SER A 25 1.44 -11.10 21.83
CA SER A 25 0.35 -10.70 22.73
C SER A 25 0.53 -11.13 24.20
N ARG A 26 1.37 -12.13 24.46
CA ARG A 26 1.66 -12.63 25.82
C ARG A 26 2.85 -11.96 26.51
N SER A 27 3.68 -11.21 25.79
CA SER A 27 4.88 -10.58 26.35
C SER A 27 4.58 -9.16 26.76
N ALA A 28 4.84 -8.83 28.04
CA ALA A 28 4.70 -7.47 28.54
C ALA A 28 5.60 -6.52 27.72
N GLY A 29 5.02 -5.46 27.19
CA GLY A 29 5.73 -4.46 26.38
C GLY A 29 5.66 -4.69 24.88
N PHE A 30 5.65 -5.93 24.39
CA PHE A 30 5.55 -6.27 22.95
C PHE A 30 4.13 -6.56 22.48
N ASN A 31 3.14 -6.62 23.35
CA ASN A 31 1.72 -6.85 23.02
C ASN A 31 1.07 -5.71 22.20
N ARG A 32 1.82 -4.66 21.94
CA ARG A 32 1.39 -3.48 21.16
C ARG A 32 1.84 -3.52 19.72
N PHE A 33 2.77 -4.43 19.38
CA PHE A 33 3.17 -4.66 18.00
C PHE A 33 2.15 -5.55 17.29
N TYR A 34 1.90 -5.22 16.04
CA TYR A 34 1.10 -6.03 15.14
C TYR A 34 1.74 -6.08 13.75
N VAL A 35 1.44 -7.14 13.03
CA VAL A 35 1.75 -7.28 11.62
C VAL A 35 0.44 -7.47 10.87
N TYR A 36 0.39 -6.97 9.67
CA TYR A 36 -0.79 -7.10 8.82
C TYR A 36 -0.41 -7.44 7.40
N SER A 37 -1.32 -8.11 6.71
CA SER A 37 -1.27 -8.33 5.27
C SER A 37 -2.68 -8.46 4.74
N GLY A 38 -2.82 -8.37 3.42
CA GLY A 38 -4.12 -8.48 2.78
C GLY A 38 -4.04 -8.49 1.28
N ILE A 39 -5.18 -8.20 0.67
CA ILE A 39 -5.32 -8.04 -0.77
C ILE A 39 -6.22 -6.84 -1.05
N GLY A 40 -5.93 -6.13 -2.12
CA GLY A 40 -6.72 -4.98 -2.56
C GLY A 40 -6.61 -4.74 -4.05
N GLY A 41 -7.31 -3.70 -4.47
CA GLY A 41 -7.20 -3.11 -5.80
C GLY A 41 -6.73 -1.67 -5.69
N ILE A 42 -5.98 -1.23 -6.67
CA ILE A 42 -5.55 0.15 -6.83
C ILE A 42 -6.05 0.71 -8.14
N TYR A 43 -6.44 1.97 -8.12
CA TYR A 43 -6.54 2.83 -9.30
C TYR A 43 -5.44 3.86 -9.21
N PHE A 44 -4.69 4.04 -10.29
CA PHE A 44 -3.56 4.96 -10.31
C PHE A 44 -3.55 5.77 -11.61
N LYS A 45 -3.08 7.00 -11.51
CA LYS A 45 -3.01 7.94 -12.63
C LYS A 45 -1.70 8.69 -12.57
N PRO A 46 -0.67 8.28 -13.33
CA PRO A 46 0.60 8.97 -13.39
C PRO A 46 0.47 10.24 -14.22
N MET A 47 1.00 11.31 -13.70
CA MET A 47 0.99 12.64 -14.31
C MET A 47 2.38 13.24 -14.28
N SER A 48 2.72 14.04 -15.27
CA SER A 48 3.95 14.80 -15.30
C SER A 48 3.71 16.28 -15.61
N LYS A 49 4.53 17.13 -15.02
CA LYS A 49 4.41 18.58 -15.17
C LYS A 49 5.35 19.07 -16.27
N LEU A 50 4.82 19.82 -17.23
CA LEU A 50 5.57 20.48 -18.27
C LEU A 50 5.05 21.93 -18.42
N ASN A 51 5.93 22.92 -18.39
CA ASN A 51 5.57 24.34 -18.50
C ASN A 51 4.44 24.77 -17.52
N ASP A 52 4.53 24.30 -16.25
CA ASP A 52 3.55 24.53 -15.19
C ASP A 52 2.19 23.85 -15.37
N GLU A 53 1.98 23.06 -16.41
CA GLU A 53 0.78 22.31 -16.69
C GLU A 53 0.97 20.81 -16.42
N TRP A 54 -0.08 20.14 -15.88
CA TRP A 54 -0.05 18.70 -15.57
C TRP A 54 -0.69 17.90 -16.70
N TYR A 55 0.05 16.95 -17.24
CA TYR A 55 -0.37 16.06 -18.31
C TYR A 55 -0.54 14.62 -17.80
N ASP A 56 -1.60 13.95 -18.24
CA ASP A 56 -1.84 12.53 -18.05
C ASP A 56 -0.90 11.73 -18.94
N LEU A 57 0.02 10.98 -18.33
CA LEU A 57 1.06 10.26 -19.06
C LEU A 57 0.52 9.06 -19.84
N ARG A 58 -0.49 8.38 -19.30
CA ARG A 58 -1.15 7.28 -20.00
C ARG A 58 -1.83 7.76 -21.28
N GLN A 59 -2.53 8.90 -21.21
CA GLN A 59 -3.17 9.48 -22.40
C GLN A 59 -2.14 10.01 -23.41
N ALA A 60 -1.02 10.52 -22.92
CA ALA A 60 0.06 10.97 -23.79
C ALA A 60 0.74 9.81 -24.53
N GLY A 61 0.91 8.65 -23.90
CA GLY A 61 1.54 7.49 -24.52
C GLY A 61 3.04 7.64 -24.73
N THR A 62 3.76 7.93 -23.65
CA THR A 62 5.17 8.34 -23.65
C THR A 62 6.16 7.29 -24.15
N GLU A 63 5.79 6.00 -24.11
CA GLU A 63 6.59 4.86 -24.62
C GLU A 63 6.06 4.31 -25.94
N GLY A 64 5.21 5.07 -26.65
CA GLY A 64 4.68 4.66 -27.94
C GLY A 64 3.49 3.76 -27.85
N GLN A 65 2.71 3.81 -26.77
CA GLN A 65 1.51 2.97 -26.54
C GLN A 65 0.46 3.10 -27.66
N TYR A 66 0.44 4.24 -28.37
CA TYR A 66 -0.48 4.53 -29.47
C TYR A 66 0.15 4.36 -30.86
N LEU A 67 1.37 3.85 -30.95
CA LEU A 67 1.99 3.51 -32.23
C LEU A 67 1.46 2.15 -32.74
N GLU A 68 1.46 1.96 -34.06
CA GLU A 68 0.95 0.74 -34.73
C GLU A 68 1.58 -0.55 -34.19
N ASN A 69 2.87 -0.52 -33.85
CA ASN A 69 3.59 -1.66 -33.25
C ASN A 69 4.03 -1.37 -31.81
N GLY A 70 3.32 -0.50 -31.10
CA GLY A 70 3.61 -0.14 -29.71
C GLY A 70 3.07 -1.17 -28.72
N PRO A 71 3.44 -1.05 -27.43
CA PRO A 71 3.02 -1.97 -26.38
C PRO A 71 1.52 -1.90 -26.05
N GLY A 72 0.81 -0.90 -26.56
CA GLY A 72 -0.56 -0.60 -26.18
C GLY A 72 -0.68 0.15 -24.86
N PRO A 73 -1.82 0.79 -24.58
CA PRO A 73 -2.06 1.49 -23.32
C PRO A 73 -2.21 0.50 -22.17
N TYR A 74 -1.48 0.74 -21.09
CA TYR A 74 -1.55 -0.06 -19.85
C TYR A 74 -2.86 0.18 -19.08
N SER A 75 -3.19 -0.75 -18.17
CA SER A 75 -4.32 -0.60 -17.25
C SER A 75 -3.98 0.41 -16.13
N GLU A 76 -4.93 1.28 -15.77
CA GLU A 76 -4.85 2.14 -14.59
C GLU A 76 -5.35 1.43 -13.32
N ILE A 77 -5.78 0.18 -13.44
CA ILE A 77 -6.26 -0.64 -12.32
C ILE A 77 -5.34 -1.86 -12.20
N ASP A 78 -4.90 -2.13 -10.98
CA ASP A 78 -4.07 -3.28 -10.66
C ASP A 78 -4.44 -3.87 -9.29
N ILE A 79 -3.98 -5.10 -9.05
CA ILE A 79 -4.07 -5.76 -7.75
C ILE A 79 -2.91 -5.31 -6.89
N VAL A 80 -3.14 -5.20 -5.58
CA VAL A 80 -2.11 -4.86 -4.61
C VAL A 80 -2.12 -5.83 -3.45
N ILE A 81 -0.94 -6.19 -2.98
CA ILE A 81 -0.74 -6.96 -1.74
C ILE A 81 -0.14 -6.00 -0.70
N PRO A 82 -0.99 -5.42 0.18
CA PRO A 82 -0.51 -4.65 1.31
C PRO A 82 0.05 -5.58 2.38
N TYR A 83 1.19 -5.20 2.96
CA TYR A 83 1.75 -5.84 4.14
C TYR A 83 2.53 -4.83 4.96
N GLY A 84 2.65 -5.07 6.26
CA GLY A 84 3.33 -4.11 7.11
C GLY A 84 3.35 -4.47 8.58
N ILE A 85 3.92 -3.56 9.33
CA ILE A 85 4.03 -3.63 10.78
C ILE A 85 3.45 -2.36 11.38
N GLY A 86 2.95 -2.46 12.60
CA GLY A 86 2.48 -1.30 13.32
C GLY A 86 2.70 -1.42 14.82
N TYR A 87 2.58 -0.28 15.48
CA TYR A 87 2.66 -0.18 16.93
C TYR A 87 1.51 0.63 17.48
N LYS A 88 0.82 0.09 18.50
CA LYS A 88 -0.33 0.70 19.13
C LYS A 88 0.06 1.37 20.45
N PHE A 89 -0.05 2.68 20.50
CA PHE A 89 0.11 3.50 21.69
C PHE A 89 -1.24 3.65 22.39
N ARG A 90 -1.40 3.11 23.59
CA ARG A 90 -2.62 3.30 24.37
C ARG A 90 -2.56 4.67 25.06
N LEU A 91 -3.42 5.60 24.69
CA LEU A 91 -3.50 6.93 25.26
C LEU A 91 -4.46 6.98 26.45
N ALA A 92 -5.59 6.25 26.37
CA ALA A 92 -6.60 6.14 27.40
C ALA A 92 -7.27 4.74 27.37
N LYS A 93 -8.26 4.51 28.24
CA LYS A 93 -8.99 3.23 28.30
C LYS A 93 -9.68 2.86 26.99
N SER A 94 -10.20 3.85 26.29
CA SER A 94 -10.93 3.67 25.03
C SER A 94 -10.25 4.26 23.81
N THR A 95 -9.04 4.82 23.97
CA THR A 95 -8.38 5.60 22.92
C THR A 95 -6.98 5.08 22.67
N SER A 96 -6.65 4.87 21.42
CA SER A 96 -5.30 4.47 21.01
C SER A 96 -4.86 5.23 19.76
N LEU A 97 -3.56 5.44 19.66
CA LEU A 97 -2.88 5.93 18.49
C LEU A 97 -2.06 4.79 17.90
N LEU A 98 -2.16 4.57 16.60
CA LEU A 98 -1.42 3.52 15.90
C LEU A 98 -0.50 4.17 14.89
N LEU A 99 0.74 3.73 14.90
CA LEU A 99 1.75 4.07 13.88
C LEU A 99 1.96 2.85 13.01
N ASP A 100 1.79 3.01 11.69
CA ASP A 100 1.96 1.95 10.70
C ASP A 100 3.11 2.25 9.74
N LEU A 101 3.87 1.23 9.41
CA LEU A 101 4.76 1.18 8.27
C LEU A 101 4.27 0.07 7.33
N GLY A 102 3.72 0.44 6.22
CA GLY A 102 3.11 -0.46 5.25
C GLY A 102 3.79 -0.42 3.90
N PHE A 103 4.03 -1.59 3.33
CA PHE A 103 4.52 -1.79 1.98
C PHE A 103 3.39 -2.29 1.09
N ARG A 104 3.49 -1.98 -0.19
CA ARG A 104 2.53 -2.35 -1.22
C ARG A 104 3.26 -2.99 -2.39
N LYS A 105 3.08 -4.29 -2.57
CA LYS A 105 3.51 -4.98 -3.78
C LYS A 105 2.41 -4.85 -4.82
N THR A 106 2.70 -4.26 -5.96
CA THR A 106 1.83 -4.21 -7.14
C THR A 106 2.29 -5.21 -8.18
N PHE A 107 1.53 -5.36 -9.26
CA PHE A 107 1.84 -6.24 -10.38
C PHE A 107 1.90 -5.46 -11.69
N THR A 108 2.16 -4.17 -11.58
CA THR A 108 2.40 -3.25 -12.69
C THR A 108 3.76 -2.57 -12.55
N ASP A 109 4.36 -2.21 -13.68
CA ASP A 109 5.60 -1.41 -13.79
C ASP A 109 5.29 -0.03 -14.38
N TYR A 110 4.04 0.44 -14.23
CA TYR A 110 3.58 1.71 -14.80
C TYR A 110 3.05 2.69 -13.75
N LEU A 111 3.38 2.51 -12.46
CA LEU A 111 2.98 3.48 -11.44
C LEU A 111 3.58 4.87 -11.68
N ASP A 112 4.75 4.92 -12.31
CA ASP A 112 5.46 6.13 -12.68
C ASP A 112 5.53 6.36 -14.20
N ASP A 113 4.79 5.55 -15.00
CA ASP A 113 4.80 5.59 -16.47
C ASP A 113 6.16 5.23 -17.11
N VAL A 114 7.03 4.49 -16.41
CA VAL A 114 8.37 4.16 -16.89
C VAL A 114 8.59 2.64 -16.85
N SER A 115 8.53 1.99 -18.01
CA SER A 115 8.63 0.52 -18.09
C SER A 115 9.61 0.02 -19.16
N THR A 116 9.50 0.50 -20.40
CA THR A 116 10.15 -0.14 -21.56
C THR A 116 11.34 0.68 -22.10
N VAL A 117 11.19 1.21 -23.29
CA VAL A 117 12.26 1.92 -24.03
C VAL A 117 11.83 3.29 -24.52
N TYR A 118 12.80 4.14 -24.82
CA TYR A 118 12.52 5.43 -25.46
C TYR A 118 12.03 5.22 -26.90
N ALA A 119 10.81 5.65 -27.19
CA ALA A 119 10.23 5.62 -28.52
C ALA A 119 10.73 6.80 -29.39
N ASP A 120 10.50 6.70 -30.70
CA ASP A 120 10.86 7.77 -31.66
C ASP A 120 10.03 9.04 -31.40
N PRO A 121 10.67 10.19 -31.04
CA PRO A 121 9.96 11.43 -30.75
C PRO A 121 9.09 11.95 -31.90
N ALA A 122 9.51 11.75 -33.15
CA ALA A 122 8.76 12.20 -34.32
C ALA A 122 7.48 11.38 -34.48
N LYS A 123 7.56 10.07 -34.26
CA LYS A 123 6.38 9.18 -34.31
C LYS A 123 5.44 9.45 -33.13
N LEU A 124 5.95 9.71 -31.94
CA LEU A 124 5.14 10.05 -30.78
C LEU A 124 4.28 11.30 -31.03
N ASN A 125 4.90 12.39 -31.50
CA ASN A 125 4.20 13.64 -31.79
C ASN A 125 3.20 13.47 -32.95
N ALA A 126 3.49 12.62 -33.94
CA ALA A 126 2.56 12.34 -35.02
C ALA A 126 1.34 11.55 -34.57
N ALA A 127 1.51 10.60 -33.63
CA ALA A 127 0.43 9.78 -33.10
C ALA A 127 -0.49 10.55 -32.14
N GLN A 128 0.05 11.52 -31.42
CA GLN A 128 -0.67 12.29 -30.39
C GLN A 128 -0.38 13.81 -30.53
N PRO A 129 -0.92 14.45 -31.57
CA PRO A 129 -0.60 15.85 -31.86
C PRO A 129 -1.11 16.84 -30.80
N ASP A 130 -2.11 16.47 -30.02
CA ASP A 130 -2.69 17.30 -28.98
C ASP A 130 -1.87 17.32 -27.67
N PHE A 131 -0.84 16.46 -27.59
CA PHE A 131 0.04 16.35 -26.42
C PHE A 131 1.49 16.66 -26.78
N PRO A 132 2.27 17.28 -25.88
CA PRO A 132 3.72 17.46 -26.05
C PRO A 132 4.47 16.17 -25.69
N VAL A 133 4.13 15.05 -26.35
CA VAL A 133 4.49 13.69 -25.93
C VAL A 133 5.99 13.49 -25.88
N SER A 134 6.72 13.95 -26.90
CA SER A 134 8.18 13.80 -26.94
C SER A 134 8.89 14.49 -25.78
N GLN A 135 8.37 15.65 -25.34
CA GLN A 135 8.91 16.38 -24.19
C GLN A 135 8.51 15.73 -22.84
N LEU A 136 7.36 15.06 -22.79
CA LEU A 136 6.93 14.29 -21.61
C LEU A 136 7.70 12.96 -21.50
N ALA A 137 7.97 12.30 -22.63
CA ALA A 137 8.68 11.04 -22.72
C ALA A 137 10.15 11.14 -22.30
N ASP A 138 10.82 12.23 -22.74
CA ASP A 138 12.21 12.48 -22.40
C ASP A 138 12.43 13.95 -22.03
N LYS A 139 12.67 14.18 -20.75
CA LYS A 139 12.97 15.51 -20.18
C LYS A 139 14.46 15.75 -19.97
N SER A 140 15.29 14.86 -20.46
CA SER A 140 16.74 14.94 -20.33
C SER A 140 17.31 16.13 -21.07
N VAL A 141 18.36 16.74 -20.52
CA VAL A 141 19.08 17.84 -21.20
C VAL A 141 19.71 17.36 -22.51
N VAL A 142 20.17 16.10 -22.52
CA VAL A 142 20.65 15.42 -23.73
C VAL A 142 19.64 14.31 -24.04
N PRO A 143 18.98 14.34 -25.19
CA PRO A 143 18.00 13.33 -25.54
C PRO A 143 18.60 11.91 -25.54
N ASN A 144 17.82 10.96 -25.03
CA ASN A 144 18.20 9.55 -25.05
C ASN A 144 18.02 8.94 -26.44
N ALA A 145 18.84 7.93 -26.75
CA ALA A 145 18.73 7.23 -28.04
C ALA A 145 17.43 6.42 -28.12
N ILE A 146 16.83 6.41 -29.32
CA ILE A 146 15.63 5.59 -29.62
C ILE A 146 15.96 4.13 -29.36
N GLY A 147 15.07 3.41 -28.65
CA GLY A 147 15.25 2.02 -28.25
C GLY A 147 16.16 1.80 -27.04
N TYR A 148 16.71 2.87 -26.45
CA TYR A 148 17.45 2.77 -25.20
C TYR A 148 16.48 2.47 -24.03
N GLU A 149 16.93 1.72 -23.02
CA GLU A 149 16.14 1.34 -21.87
C GLU A 149 15.67 2.57 -21.08
N ARG A 150 14.35 2.71 -20.92
CA ARG A 150 13.70 3.75 -20.12
C ARG A 150 13.36 3.21 -18.73
N GLY A 151 12.83 2.00 -18.65
CA GLY A 151 12.54 1.25 -17.45
C GLY A 151 12.96 -0.21 -17.56
N ASN A 152 12.55 -1.03 -16.59
CA ASN A 152 12.78 -2.47 -16.61
C ASN A 152 11.47 -3.22 -16.38
N PRO A 153 10.77 -3.66 -17.42
CA PRO A 153 9.43 -4.26 -17.33
C PRO A 153 9.37 -5.59 -16.56
N LYS A 154 10.52 -6.10 -16.08
CA LYS A 154 10.59 -7.31 -15.25
C LYS A 154 10.45 -7.02 -13.76
N ASN A 155 10.50 -5.76 -13.37
CA ASN A 155 10.46 -5.34 -11.98
C ASN A 155 9.19 -4.53 -11.73
N ASP A 156 8.16 -5.16 -11.19
CA ASP A 156 6.95 -4.44 -10.77
C ASP A 156 7.24 -3.37 -9.73
N ASP A 157 6.51 -2.29 -9.82
CA ASP A 157 6.60 -1.16 -8.89
C ASP A 157 6.14 -1.52 -7.48
N GLN A 158 6.70 -0.83 -6.52
CA GLN A 158 6.33 -0.94 -5.12
C GLN A 158 6.28 0.45 -4.49
N TYR A 159 5.40 0.61 -3.50
CA TYR A 159 5.35 1.84 -2.72
C TYR A 159 5.18 1.53 -1.24
N PHE A 160 5.45 2.52 -0.40
CA PHE A 160 5.28 2.39 1.04
C PHE A 160 4.44 3.55 1.58
N ILE A 161 3.79 3.30 2.71
CA ILE A 161 2.96 4.27 3.41
C ILE A 161 3.40 4.29 4.87
N ILE A 162 3.63 5.50 5.39
CA ILE A 162 3.72 5.73 6.82
C ILE A 162 2.36 6.30 7.25
N GLY A 163 1.66 5.56 8.11
CA GLY A 163 0.31 5.89 8.54
C GLY A 163 0.22 6.22 10.03
N LEU A 164 -0.60 7.20 10.36
CA LEU A 164 -1.02 7.50 11.73
C LEU A 164 -2.54 7.29 11.80
N LYS A 165 -2.98 6.36 12.66
CA LYS A 165 -4.40 6.03 12.84
C LYS A 165 -4.83 6.36 14.27
N PHE A 166 -6.03 6.86 14.40
CA PHE A 166 -6.69 7.08 15.67
C PHE A 166 -7.79 6.03 15.86
N GLU A 167 -7.73 5.29 16.96
CA GLU A 167 -8.71 4.27 17.31
C GLU A 167 -9.48 4.72 18.55
N TYR A 168 -10.81 4.68 18.48
CA TYR A 168 -11.69 4.94 19.60
C TYR A 168 -12.72 3.81 19.75
N ILE A 169 -12.82 3.22 20.94
CA ILE A 169 -13.75 2.12 21.24
C ILE A 169 -15.03 2.71 21.81
N LEU A 170 -16.13 2.60 21.04
CA LEU A 170 -17.47 3.04 21.43
C LEU A 170 -18.13 1.95 22.30
N GLY A 171 -18.52 2.31 23.54
CA GLY A 171 -19.44 1.49 24.35
C GLY A 171 -18.94 0.15 24.86
N GLY A 172 -17.66 -0.17 24.76
CA GLY A 172 -17.09 -1.40 25.29
C GLY A 172 -16.49 -1.19 26.69
N LYS A 173 -16.77 -2.10 27.62
CA LYS A 173 -15.85 -2.33 28.75
C LYS A 173 -14.49 -2.63 28.11
N SER A 174 -13.46 -1.88 28.50
CA SER A 174 -12.07 -2.08 28.05
C SER A 174 -11.64 -3.53 28.32
N GLY A 175 -11.93 -4.39 27.36
CA GLY A 175 -11.44 -5.75 27.29
C GLY A 175 -10.52 -5.83 26.09
N ASP A 176 -9.25 -6.09 26.33
CA ASP A 176 -8.35 -6.50 25.26
C ASP A 176 -9.06 -7.61 24.48
N GLY A 177 -9.22 -7.40 23.16
CA GLY A 177 -10.09 -8.24 22.30
C GLY A 177 -9.98 -9.73 22.58
N CYS A 178 -11.10 -10.42 22.52
CA CYS A 178 -11.31 -11.87 22.60
C CYS A 178 -10.23 -12.67 23.33
N TYR A 179 -9.98 -12.34 24.60
CA TYR A 179 -9.29 -13.28 25.49
C TYR A 179 -10.30 -14.35 25.89
N TYR A 180 -10.19 -15.52 25.31
CA TYR A 180 -10.75 -16.73 25.88
C TYR A 180 -10.20 -16.86 27.31
N ASN A 181 -11.04 -16.54 28.30
CA ASN A 181 -10.68 -16.61 29.72
C ASN A 181 -10.46 -18.07 30.09
N ARG A 182 -9.19 -18.52 30.08
CA ARG A 182 -8.80 -19.89 30.45
C ARG A 182 -8.84 -20.17 31.95
N ASN A 183 -9.34 -19.27 32.75
CA ASN A 183 -9.60 -19.54 34.15
C ASN A 183 -11.08 -19.91 34.29
N PRO A 184 -11.43 -21.18 34.34
CA PRO A 184 -12.76 -21.57 34.76
C PRO A 184 -12.98 -21.00 36.18
N PRO A 185 -14.18 -20.53 36.51
CA PRO A 185 -14.48 -20.06 37.84
C PRO A 185 -14.10 -21.19 38.82
N LYS A 186 -13.25 -20.86 39.80
CA LYS A 186 -12.94 -21.79 40.88
C LYS A 186 -14.27 -22.14 41.52
N THR A 187 -14.78 -23.32 41.23
CA THR A 187 -15.92 -23.90 41.95
C THR A 187 -15.53 -23.96 43.42
N ARG A 188 -16.18 -23.12 44.21
CA ARG A 188 -16.07 -23.13 45.66
C ARG A 188 -16.58 -24.53 46.08
N SER A 189 -15.67 -25.46 46.35
CA SER A 189 -15.99 -26.73 46.99
C SER A 189 -16.62 -26.41 48.34
N THR A 190 -17.92 -26.52 48.43
CA THR A 190 -18.64 -26.55 49.70
C THR A 190 -18.28 -27.87 50.35
N ARG A 191 -17.26 -27.87 51.22
CA ARG A 191 -17.04 -28.98 52.15
C ARG A 191 -18.27 -29.06 53.01
N ILE A 192 -19.17 -30.00 52.70
CA ILE A 192 -20.22 -30.45 53.60
C ILE A 192 -19.50 -31.14 54.75
N ASN A 193 -19.53 -30.51 55.93
CA ASN A 193 -19.02 -31.07 57.18
C ASN A 193 -19.95 -32.25 57.55
N GLN A 194 -19.64 -33.48 57.16
CA GLN A 194 -20.20 -34.70 57.75
C GLN A 194 -19.53 -35.00 59.09
N ARG A 195 -19.89 -34.21 60.07
CA ARG A 195 -19.68 -34.56 61.47
C ARG A 195 -20.99 -34.27 62.20
N LYS A 196 -21.75 -35.35 62.44
CA LYS A 196 -22.67 -35.63 63.54
C LYS A 196 -23.86 -36.46 63.04
N MET A 197 -23.67 -37.74 63.00
CA MET A 197 -24.76 -38.66 63.20
C MET A 197 -24.15 -40.01 63.58
N PHE A 198 -23.74 -40.13 64.83
CA PHE A 198 -23.67 -41.39 65.56
C PHE A 198 -23.54 -41.02 67.05
N THR A 199 -24.67 -40.96 67.75
CA THR A 199 -24.85 -41.35 69.15
C THR A 199 -26.36 -41.55 69.42
N ARG A 200 -26.64 -42.77 69.67
CA ARG A 200 -27.79 -43.46 70.30
C ARG A 200 -28.95 -43.87 69.41
#